data_5b6611a8c556fcfcfd8092b5b65e1374
#
_entry.id   5b6611a8c556fcfcfd8092b5b65e1374
#
_cell.length_a   1.000
_cell.length_b   1.000
_cell.length_c   1.000
_cell.angle_alpha   90.00
_cell.angle_beta   90.00
_cell.angle_gamma   90.00
#
_symmetry.space_group_name_H-M   'P 1'
#
loop_
_entity.id
_entity.type
_entity.pdbx_description
1 polymer ?
#
loop_
_entity_poly.entity_id
_entity_poly.type
_entity_poly.pdbx_seq_one_letter_code
_entity_poly.pdbx_strand_id
1 'polypeptide(L)'
;MKVRTNTPQLQQLRRDIFELILAEHPYNCLTCAKNLRCELQAIAAYIGLEKISLPPIHRQFPVSEDNPFFRRDYNLCILCGRCVRACQELRGIRAIAFIGRSSETMVGTAFNRSLADSGCKFCLACVEVCPTAALIDSVPFWRTNQSKEAYVVPCRHACPAGIDIPRYVRFVSQGEPGKAVAVIREKVPFPGVLGRVCIHPCEEECRRAQLNEAISIRALKRFAADHDDGTWKQNSRMAAPTGKSVAIVGSGPAGLTAAYYLAKLGHRVTVWEALPQPGGMMRVGIPAYRLPREVLDREIAEIVSVGVEIKLNHKVESLEWLWKQGCHAIFLALGAHRGIRLGIQGEESPGVIDCVTLLRHVSLGEEVTLGQRVAVIGGGNAAIDAARTALRLGAKEVTIVYRRSRAEMPASPEETEEALREGVNIFFLTAPNRISHQRNRLQLECIKMELAEPDASGRRRPVPINGSEFTLEFDSVIAAIGQQPEIPAQFQLRTTRANTIEVDPATLSTCIQGVYAGGDAVSGPASVIEAIAAGRKAALSIDRYLGGSGNIEEELVPKEKPDPWLGRDEGFAYWKRVAMPSLPPKERISSFCEVELGLNREQAAFEAQRCLQCHLRLQITPLTLPVGSSPG
;
A
#
# COMPACT_ATOMS: atom_id res chain seq x y z
N MET A 1 -15.87 2.09 56.68
CA MET A 1 -17.23 2.26 56.15
C MET A 1 -17.56 1.01 55.33
N LYS A 2 -18.68 0.28 55.65
CA LYS A 2 -19.14 -0.85 54.82
C LYS A 2 -20.17 -0.32 53.84
N VAL A 3 -19.86 -0.39 52.54
CA VAL A 3 -20.78 0.01 51.48
C VAL A 3 -21.43 -1.24 50.88
N ARG A 4 -22.76 -1.26 50.79
CA ARG A 4 -23.53 -2.33 50.12
C ARG A 4 -23.93 -1.83 48.72
N THR A 5 -23.48 -2.49 47.69
CA THR A 5 -23.74 -2.13 46.28
C THR A 5 -24.82 -2.98 45.61
N ASN A 6 -25.31 -4.01 46.32
CA ASN A 6 -26.33 -4.93 45.83
C ASN A 6 -27.35 -5.23 46.94
N THR A 7 -28.41 -4.43 46.99
CA THR A 7 -29.57 -4.64 47.86
C THR A 7 -30.84 -4.65 47.02
N PRO A 8 -31.95 -5.28 47.48
CA PRO A 8 -33.22 -5.26 46.75
C PRO A 8 -33.71 -3.86 46.38
N GLN A 9 -33.52 -2.89 47.27
CA GLN A 9 -33.87 -1.48 47.01
C GLN A 9 -33.01 -0.87 45.88
N LEU A 10 -31.70 -1.12 45.90
CA LEU A 10 -30.82 -0.66 44.84
C LEU A 10 -31.11 -1.33 43.51
N GLN A 11 -31.48 -2.60 43.52
CA GLN A 11 -31.87 -3.30 42.31
C GLN A 11 -33.15 -2.71 41.72
N GLN A 12 -34.17 -2.43 42.56
CA GLN A 12 -35.41 -1.81 42.11
C GLN A 12 -35.11 -0.40 41.55
N LEU A 13 -34.36 0.42 42.26
CA LEU A 13 -33.99 1.77 41.79
C LEU A 13 -33.25 1.74 40.44
N ARG A 14 -32.36 0.78 40.24
CA ARG A 14 -31.69 0.59 38.95
C ARG A 14 -32.65 0.27 37.82
N ARG A 15 -33.63 -0.58 38.08
CA ARG A 15 -34.69 -0.93 37.11
C ARG A 15 -35.53 0.30 36.77
N ASP A 16 -35.98 1.06 37.76
CA ASP A 16 -36.82 2.25 37.57
C ASP A 16 -36.10 3.31 36.75
N ILE A 17 -34.83 3.61 37.08
CA ILE A 17 -33.99 4.55 36.31
C ILE A 17 -33.80 4.04 34.88
N PHE A 18 -33.56 2.74 34.71
CA PHE A 18 -33.33 2.16 33.41
C PHE A 18 -34.58 2.14 32.52
N GLU A 19 -35.78 1.91 33.11
CA GLU A 19 -37.05 2.07 32.42
C GLU A 19 -37.27 3.48 31.90
N LEU A 20 -36.92 4.52 32.68
CA LEU A 20 -36.99 5.90 32.23
C LEU A 20 -36.10 6.16 31.00
N ILE A 21 -34.89 5.58 31.00
CA ILE A 21 -33.98 5.69 29.83
C ILE A 21 -34.59 4.98 28.61
N LEU A 22 -35.19 3.80 28.83
CA LEU A 22 -35.78 3.02 27.75
C LEU A 22 -37.06 3.63 27.22
N ALA A 23 -37.84 4.36 28.04
CA ALA A 23 -39.06 5.02 27.58
C ALA A 23 -38.81 5.99 26.41
N GLU A 24 -37.61 6.57 26.34
CA GLU A 24 -37.18 7.47 25.23
C GLU A 24 -36.39 6.76 24.12
N HIS A 25 -36.20 5.43 24.23
CA HIS A 25 -35.39 4.67 23.26
C HIS A 25 -36.26 3.73 22.42
N PRO A 26 -36.20 3.76 21.08
CA PRO A 26 -36.98 2.85 20.24
C PRO A 26 -36.61 1.36 20.45
N TYR A 27 -37.63 0.49 20.52
CA TYR A 27 -37.43 -0.97 20.77
C TYR A 27 -37.17 -1.78 19.48
N ASN A 28 -36.72 -1.18 18.42
CA ASN A 28 -36.47 -1.84 17.13
C ASN A 28 -35.18 -2.63 17.13
N CYS A 29 -34.89 -3.36 18.21
CA CYS A 29 -33.60 -4.05 18.39
C CYS A 29 -33.29 -5.04 17.28
N LEU A 30 -34.26 -5.78 16.76
CA LEU A 30 -34.06 -6.79 15.73
C LEU A 30 -33.53 -6.19 14.39
N THR A 31 -33.89 -4.95 14.09
CA THR A 31 -33.45 -4.25 12.89
C THR A 31 -32.30 -3.28 13.15
N CYS A 32 -31.94 -3.07 14.43
CA CYS A 32 -30.89 -2.16 14.83
C CYS A 32 -29.50 -2.68 14.39
N ALA A 33 -28.69 -1.81 13.81
CA ALA A 33 -27.35 -2.19 13.36
C ALA A 33 -26.41 -2.62 14.50
N LYS A 34 -26.72 -2.29 15.76
CA LYS A 34 -25.93 -2.67 16.95
C LYS A 34 -26.57 -3.80 17.77
N ASN A 35 -27.57 -4.49 17.21
CA ASN A 35 -28.19 -5.64 17.87
C ASN A 35 -27.15 -6.66 18.34
N LEU A 36 -27.32 -7.23 19.54
CA LEU A 36 -26.39 -8.15 20.23
C LEU A 36 -25.00 -7.56 20.56
N ARG A 37 -24.77 -6.27 20.25
CA ARG A 37 -23.54 -5.52 20.53
C ARG A 37 -23.83 -4.19 21.24
N CYS A 38 -25.06 -4.01 21.68
CA CYS A 38 -25.55 -2.80 22.32
C CYS A 38 -25.34 -2.91 23.84
N GLU A 39 -24.63 -1.95 24.44
CA GLU A 39 -24.44 -1.92 25.89
C GLU A 39 -25.77 -1.72 26.64
N LEU A 40 -26.75 -1.02 26.04
CA LEU A 40 -28.06 -0.84 26.62
C LEU A 40 -28.81 -2.19 26.76
N GLN A 41 -28.72 -3.06 25.72
CA GLN A 41 -29.28 -4.43 25.82
C GLN A 41 -28.55 -5.26 26.89
N ALA A 42 -27.22 -5.16 26.96
CA ALA A 42 -26.41 -5.89 27.92
C ALA A 42 -26.75 -5.46 29.37
N ILE A 43 -26.96 -4.15 29.61
CA ILE A 43 -27.35 -3.63 30.92
C ILE A 43 -28.77 -4.10 31.28
N ALA A 44 -29.73 -4.07 30.35
CA ALA A 44 -31.10 -4.58 30.57
C ALA A 44 -31.08 -6.04 31.04
N ALA A 45 -30.33 -6.88 30.35
CA ALA A 45 -30.14 -8.28 30.71
C ALA A 45 -29.49 -8.45 32.11
N TYR A 46 -28.45 -7.65 32.40
CA TYR A 46 -27.70 -7.70 33.66
C TYR A 46 -28.58 -7.34 34.89
N ILE A 47 -29.50 -6.35 34.75
CA ILE A 47 -30.39 -5.95 35.84
C ILE A 47 -31.71 -6.77 35.89
N GLY A 48 -31.87 -7.71 34.97
CA GLY A 48 -33.05 -8.56 34.87
C GLY A 48 -34.33 -7.79 34.52
N LEU A 49 -34.25 -6.84 33.57
CA LEU A 49 -35.41 -6.10 33.09
C LEU A 49 -36.05 -6.85 31.92
N GLU A 50 -37.21 -7.48 32.18
CA GLU A 50 -37.91 -8.29 31.18
C GLU A 50 -39.07 -7.52 30.50
N LYS A 51 -39.63 -6.53 31.18
CA LYS A 51 -40.80 -5.76 30.71
C LYS A 51 -40.65 -4.28 31.07
N ILE A 52 -41.09 -3.43 30.18
CA ILE A 52 -41.13 -1.98 30.38
C ILE A 52 -42.58 -1.60 30.66
N SER A 53 -42.79 -0.88 31.73
CA SER A 53 -44.13 -0.45 32.17
C SER A 53 -44.49 0.96 31.69
N LEU A 54 -43.47 1.78 31.40
CA LEU A 54 -43.66 3.16 30.96
C LEU A 54 -44.05 3.23 29.48
N PRO A 55 -44.93 4.17 29.10
CA PRO A 55 -45.28 4.39 27.69
C PRO A 55 -44.06 4.93 26.92
N PRO A 56 -43.85 4.49 25.66
CA PRO A 56 -42.74 4.98 24.87
C PRO A 56 -42.92 6.44 24.46
N ILE A 57 -41.84 7.19 24.56
CA ILE A 57 -41.73 8.59 24.09
C ILE A 57 -40.90 8.56 22.82
N HIS A 58 -41.52 8.82 21.66
CA HIS A 58 -40.80 8.83 20.38
C HIS A 58 -40.28 10.23 20.09
N ARG A 59 -38.94 10.36 20.05
CA ARG A 59 -38.27 11.52 19.49
C ARG A 59 -38.31 11.43 17.97
N GLN A 60 -38.35 12.56 17.28
CA GLN A 60 -38.39 12.64 15.81
C GLN A 60 -37.26 13.51 15.29
N PHE A 61 -36.03 13.16 15.67
CA PHE A 61 -34.85 13.83 15.14
C PHE A 61 -34.51 13.30 13.74
N PRO A 62 -34.09 14.17 12.80
CA PRO A 62 -33.61 13.74 11.50
C PRO A 62 -32.33 12.91 11.66
N VAL A 63 -32.24 11.83 10.89
CA VAL A 63 -31.01 11.04 10.77
C VAL A 63 -30.03 11.82 9.88
N SER A 64 -28.80 11.99 10.31
CA SER A 64 -27.77 12.69 9.57
C SER A 64 -26.71 11.74 9.03
N GLU A 65 -26.46 11.84 7.72
CA GLU A 65 -25.41 11.14 6.96
C GLU A 65 -24.51 12.15 6.24
N ASP A 66 -24.24 13.29 6.88
CA ASP A 66 -23.50 14.43 6.36
C ASP A 66 -21.97 14.21 6.25
N ASN A 67 -21.52 12.99 6.48
CA ASN A 67 -20.11 12.61 6.36
C ASN A 67 -19.99 11.13 5.92
N PRO A 68 -18.90 10.73 5.28
CA PRO A 68 -18.77 9.38 4.72
C PRO A 68 -18.48 8.29 5.76
N PHE A 69 -18.13 8.64 7.00
CA PHE A 69 -17.58 7.69 7.96
C PHE A 69 -18.61 7.07 8.88
N PHE A 70 -19.63 7.84 9.31
CA PHE A 70 -20.58 7.37 10.30
C PHE A 70 -21.93 8.10 10.20
N ARG A 71 -22.97 7.39 10.58
CA ARG A 71 -24.34 7.86 10.69
C ARG A 71 -24.62 8.37 12.10
N ARG A 72 -25.41 9.42 12.19
CA ARG A 72 -25.92 9.99 13.45
C ARG A 72 -27.46 9.86 13.49
N ASP A 73 -27.95 9.05 14.43
CA ASP A 73 -29.38 8.85 14.69
C ASP A 73 -29.65 9.15 16.16
N TYR A 74 -29.99 10.39 16.45
CA TYR A 74 -30.19 10.82 17.83
C TYR A 74 -31.50 10.31 18.44
N ASN A 75 -32.40 9.69 17.67
CA ASN A 75 -33.53 8.95 18.23
C ASN A 75 -33.06 7.74 19.08
N LEU A 76 -31.86 7.22 18.80
CA LEU A 76 -31.23 6.14 19.55
C LEU A 76 -30.29 6.66 20.66
N CYS A 77 -30.24 7.97 20.90
CA CYS A 77 -29.34 8.57 21.88
C CYS A 77 -29.95 8.55 23.27
N ILE A 78 -29.21 8.02 24.25
CA ILE A 78 -29.58 7.99 25.67
C ILE A 78 -28.93 9.12 26.48
N LEU A 79 -28.41 10.15 25.83
CA LEU A 79 -27.80 11.34 26.44
C LEU A 79 -26.67 11.05 27.45
N CYS A 80 -25.97 9.92 27.33
CA CYS A 80 -24.92 9.49 28.26
C CYS A 80 -23.66 10.38 28.27
N GLY A 81 -23.50 11.27 27.28
CA GLY A 81 -22.39 12.22 27.17
C GLY A 81 -21.01 11.63 26.83
N ARG A 82 -20.87 10.31 26.64
CA ARG A 82 -19.57 9.67 26.36
C ARG A 82 -18.91 10.23 25.11
N CYS A 83 -19.68 10.45 24.03
CA CYS A 83 -19.18 10.99 22.76
C CYS A 83 -18.68 12.44 22.92
N VAL A 84 -19.38 13.25 23.73
CA VAL A 84 -18.99 14.63 24.03
C VAL A 84 -17.66 14.62 24.79
N ARG A 85 -17.57 13.83 25.88
CA ARG A 85 -16.32 13.69 26.65
C ARG A 85 -15.19 13.15 25.80
N ALA A 86 -15.40 12.11 24.99
CA ALA A 86 -14.38 11.59 24.09
C ALA A 86 -13.88 12.66 23.09
N CYS A 87 -14.76 13.52 22.59
CA CYS A 87 -14.39 14.62 21.70
C CYS A 87 -13.63 15.73 22.43
N GLN A 88 -14.04 16.06 23.66
CA GLN A 88 -13.50 17.19 24.45
C GLN A 88 -12.27 16.80 25.27
N GLU A 89 -12.35 15.71 26.05
CA GLU A 89 -11.35 15.35 27.06
C GLU A 89 -10.31 14.38 26.51
N LEU A 90 -10.72 13.42 25.66
CA LEU A 90 -9.80 12.45 25.12
C LEU A 90 -9.09 12.95 23.86
N ARG A 91 -9.81 13.69 22.98
CA ARG A 91 -9.27 14.15 21.67
C ARG A 91 -8.97 15.64 21.62
N GLY A 92 -9.49 16.47 22.53
CA GLY A 92 -9.27 17.91 22.57
C GLY A 92 -9.93 18.69 21.42
N ILE A 93 -10.78 18.04 20.61
CA ILE A 93 -11.33 18.61 19.36
C ILE A 93 -12.51 19.55 19.65
N ARG A 94 -13.40 19.17 20.56
CA ARG A 94 -14.60 19.95 20.95
C ARG A 94 -15.52 20.28 19.77
N ALA A 95 -15.67 19.37 18.80
CA ALA A 95 -16.56 19.57 17.64
C ALA A 95 -18.03 19.33 17.97
N ILE A 96 -18.35 18.54 19.00
CA ILE A 96 -19.71 18.22 19.42
C ILE A 96 -19.90 18.52 20.91
N ALA A 97 -21.11 18.94 21.25
CA ALA A 97 -21.54 19.25 22.60
C ALA A 97 -23.03 18.92 22.78
N PHE A 98 -23.54 19.05 24.01
CA PHE A 98 -24.99 19.10 24.22
C PHE A 98 -25.53 20.44 23.69
N ILE A 99 -26.58 20.36 22.89
CA ILE A 99 -27.32 21.51 22.36
C ILE A 99 -28.82 21.34 22.70
N GLY A 100 -29.58 22.44 22.61
CA GLY A 100 -30.98 22.45 23.02
C GLY A 100 -31.15 22.47 24.55
N ARG A 101 -32.40 22.37 24.99
CA ARG A 101 -32.79 22.37 26.42
C ARG A 101 -33.96 21.43 26.64
N SER A 102 -34.07 20.90 27.87
CA SER A 102 -35.19 20.03 28.29
C SER A 102 -35.36 18.83 27.33
N SER A 103 -36.56 18.56 26.85
CA SER A 103 -36.90 17.48 25.93
C SER A 103 -36.22 17.56 24.57
N GLU A 104 -35.75 18.75 24.16
CA GLU A 104 -35.04 18.97 22.90
C GLU A 104 -33.50 18.81 23.04
N THR A 105 -33.02 18.42 24.22
CA THR A 105 -31.58 18.21 24.43
C THR A 105 -31.09 17.10 23.53
N MET A 106 -30.06 17.39 22.73
CA MET A 106 -29.39 16.42 21.87
C MET A 106 -27.87 16.70 21.81
N VAL A 107 -27.12 15.77 21.25
CA VAL A 107 -25.72 16.00 20.91
C VAL A 107 -25.65 16.59 19.52
N GLY A 108 -24.92 17.68 19.35
CA GLY A 108 -24.81 18.35 18.05
C GLY A 108 -23.58 19.22 17.96
N THR A 109 -23.51 19.97 16.87
CA THR A 109 -22.48 20.97 16.60
C THR A 109 -23.01 22.37 16.95
N ALA A 110 -22.12 23.31 17.25
CA ALA A 110 -22.51 24.69 17.49
C ALA A 110 -23.20 25.26 16.24
N PHE A 111 -24.36 25.90 16.43
CA PHE A 111 -25.17 26.51 15.37
C PHE A 111 -25.59 25.59 14.23
N ASN A 112 -25.73 24.28 14.49
CA ASN A 112 -26.05 23.24 13.50
C ASN A 112 -25.13 23.22 12.26
N ARG A 113 -23.88 23.66 12.41
CA ARG A 113 -22.88 23.57 11.34
C ARG A 113 -22.57 22.11 11.01
N SER A 114 -22.02 21.89 9.81
CA SER A 114 -21.50 20.56 9.46
C SER A 114 -20.37 20.14 10.42
N LEU A 115 -20.10 18.84 10.52
CA LEU A 115 -18.95 18.36 11.30
C LEU A 115 -17.62 18.94 10.79
N ALA A 116 -17.48 19.08 9.47
CA ALA A 116 -16.32 19.68 8.84
C ALA A 116 -16.09 21.13 9.28
N ASP A 117 -17.15 21.96 9.26
CA ASP A 117 -17.10 23.37 9.68
C ASP A 117 -16.96 23.54 11.20
N SER A 118 -17.27 22.50 11.95
CA SER A 118 -17.13 22.47 13.42
C SER A 118 -15.73 22.05 13.88
N GLY A 119 -14.78 21.89 12.97
CA GLY A 119 -13.40 21.48 13.26
C GLY A 119 -13.26 19.99 13.64
N CYS A 120 -14.20 19.14 13.22
CA CYS A 120 -14.11 17.71 13.44
C CYS A 120 -12.91 17.12 12.68
N LYS A 121 -12.09 16.31 13.36
CA LYS A 121 -10.98 15.58 12.75
C LYS A 121 -11.33 14.17 12.27
N PHE A 122 -12.60 13.78 12.32
CA PHE A 122 -13.08 12.47 11.88
C PHE A 122 -12.31 11.28 12.47
N CYS A 123 -11.89 11.42 13.73
CA CYS A 123 -11.13 10.38 14.46
C CYS A 123 -12.01 9.22 14.94
N LEU A 124 -13.32 9.33 14.85
CA LEU A 124 -14.35 8.36 15.24
C LEU A 124 -14.31 7.88 16.70
N ALA A 125 -13.65 8.60 17.60
CA ALA A 125 -13.70 8.28 19.03
C ALA A 125 -15.13 8.31 19.58
N CYS A 126 -15.95 9.28 19.13
CA CYS A 126 -17.35 9.40 19.50
C CYS A 126 -18.20 8.18 19.07
N VAL A 127 -17.88 7.58 17.92
CA VAL A 127 -18.53 6.35 17.42
C VAL A 127 -18.13 5.15 18.28
N GLU A 128 -16.84 5.04 18.62
CA GLU A 128 -16.32 3.91 19.39
C GLU A 128 -16.88 3.85 20.81
N VAL A 129 -17.06 5.00 21.47
CA VAL A 129 -17.58 5.07 22.84
C VAL A 129 -19.11 5.07 22.93
N CYS A 130 -19.82 5.15 21.80
CA CYS A 130 -21.27 5.20 21.82
C CYS A 130 -21.85 3.84 22.28
N PRO A 131 -22.64 3.79 23.37
CA PRO A 131 -23.19 2.53 23.89
C PRO A 131 -24.32 1.98 23.02
N THR A 132 -25.01 2.83 22.26
CA THR A 132 -26.12 2.49 21.37
C THR A 132 -25.73 2.69 19.90
N ALA A 133 -26.69 2.61 18.98
CA ALA A 133 -26.47 2.90 17.56
C ALA A 133 -26.68 4.39 17.20
N ALA A 134 -26.73 5.29 18.19
CA ALA A 134 -26.89 6.73 17.94
C ALA A 134 -25.73 7.30 17.10
N LEU A 135 -24.52 6.81 17.31
CA LEU A 135 -23.34 7.05 16.47
C LEU A 135 -22.79 5.69 16.07
N ILE A 136 -22.81 5.39 14.78
CA ILE A 136 -22.37 4.10 14.26
C ILE A 136 -21.66 4.28 12.92
N ASP A 137 -20.64 3.47 12.66
CA ASP A 137 -19.98 3.46 11.34
C ASP A 137 -20.99 3.31 10.20
N SER A 138 -20.82 4.01 9.09
CA SER A 138 -21.69 3.91 7.90
C SER A 138 -21.82 2.45 7.44
N VAL A 139 -20.72 1.70 7.47
CA VAL A 139 -20.68 0.24 7.33
C VAL A 139 -19.93 -0.33 8.54
N PRO A 140 -20.59 -0.90 9.55
CA PRO A 140 -19.91 -1.46 10.73
C PRO A 140 -18.97 -2.62 10.36
N PHE A 141 -17.76 -2.67 10.95
CA PHE A 141 -16.75 -3.68 10.62
C PHE A 141 -17.25 -5.13 10.81
N TRP A 142 -18.15 -5.39 11.76
CA TRP A 142 -18.73 -6.72 11.98
C TRP A 142 -19.72 -7.17 10.89
N ARG A 143 -20.03 -6.30 9.94
CA ARG A 143 -20.74 -6.62 8.68
C ARG A 143 -19.80 -6.82 7.51
N THR A 144 -18.50 -6.73 7.74
CA THR A 144 -17.44 -6.98 6.75
C THR A 144 -16.70 -8.26 7.12
N ASN A 145 -15.98 -8.85 6.17
CA ASN A 145 -15.14 -10.02 6.42
C ASN A 145 -13.73 -9.62 6.92
N GLN A 146 -13.57 -8.40 7.44
CA GLN A 146 -12.29 -7.87 7.88
C GLN A 146 -12.15 -7.91 9.40
N SER A 147 -10.92 -7.99 9.90
CA SER A 147 -10.64 -7.72 11.31
C SER A 147 -10.91 -6.25 11.64
N LYS A 148 -11.19 -5.95 12.92
CA LYS A 148 -11.36 -4.55 13.37
C LYS A 148 -10.14 -3.69 13.04
N GLU A 149 -8.94 -4.23 13.15
CA GLU A 149 -7.70 -3.52 12.86
C GLU A 149 -7.59 -3.17 11.37
N ALA A 150 -7.85 -4.12 10.48
CA ALA A 150 -7.85 -3.91 9.03
C ALA A 150 -8.88 -2.85 8.61
N TYR A 151 -10.08 -2.93 9.18
CA TYR A 151 -11.15 -1.96 8.91
C TYR A 151 -10.81 -0.54 9.41
N VAL A 152 -10.25 -0.41 10.61
CA VAL A 152 -9.95 0.90 11.22
C VAL A 152 -8.69 1.54 10.61
N VAL A 153 -7.66 0.75 10.28
CA VAL A 153 -6.36 1.23 9.77
C VAL A 153 -6.05 0.60 8.41
N PRO A 154 -6.88 0.86 7.37
CA PRO A 154 -6.75 0.17 6.09
C PRO A 154 -5.42 0.44 5.39
N CYS A 155 -4.82 1.63 5.55
CA CYS A 155 -3.51 1.94 4.95
C CYS A 155 -2.38 1.00 5.40
N ARG A 156 -2.35 0.57 6.69
CA ARG A 156 -1.39 -0.43 7.18
C ARG A 156 -1.67 -1.80 6.57
N HIS A 157 -2.93 -2.16 6.47
CA HIS A 157 -3.35 -3.48 5.99
C HIS A 157 -3.14 -3.64 4.48
N ALA A 158 -3.34 -2.57 3.71
CA ALA A 158 -3.10 -2.54 2.27
C ALA A 158 -1.60 -2.60 1.91
N CYS A 159 -0.70 -2.32 2.85
CA CYS A 159 0.73 -2.42 2.59
C CYS A 159 1.18 -3.90 2.57
N PRO A 160 1.70 -4.43 1.44
CA PRO A 160 2.14 -5.84 1.37
C PRO A 160 3.20 -6.22 2.41
N ALA A 161 4.07 -5.27 2.79
CA ALA A 161 5.09 -5.47 3.82
C ALA A 161 4.60 -5.14 5.25
N GLY A 162 3.38 -4.63 5.43
CA GLY A 162 2.80 -4.32 6.73
C GLY A 162 3.50 -3.18 7.48
N ILE A 163 4.00 -2.16 6.78
CA ILE A 163 4.65 -0.99 7.40
C ILE A 163 3.65 -0.25 8.30
N ASP A 164 4.07 0.15 9.50
CA ASP A 164 3.24 0.94 10.42
C ASP A 164 3.15 2.41 9.98
N ILE A 165 2.28 2.64 8.98
CA ILE A 165 2.10 3.93 8.34
C ILE A 165 1.69 5.02 9.32
N PRO A 166 0.66 4.85 10.18
CA PRO A 166 0.28 5.90 11.13
C PRO A 166 1.43 6.30 12.07
N ARG A 167 2.30 5.34 12.45
CA ARG A 167 3.40 5.57 13.37
C ARG A 167 4.49 6.43 12.74
N TYR A 168 4.96 6.11 11.52
CA TYR A 168 5.98 6.94 10.89
C TYR A 168 5.45 8.29 10.41
N VAL A 169 4.19 8.38 9.95
CA VAL A 169 3.55 9.65 9.59
C VAL A 169 3.47 10.58 10.81
N ARG A 170 3.14 10.04 11.99
CA ARG A 170 3.19 10.80 13.24
C ARG A 170 4.58 11.35 13.54
N PHE A 171 5.64 10.54 13.42
CA PHE A 171 7.00 11.02 13.65
C PHE A 171 7.40 12.11 12.66
N VAL A 172 6.99 12.02 11.39
CA VAL A 172 7.18 13.12 10.43
C VAL A 172 6.47 14.39 10.88
N SER A 173 5.21 14.29 11.37
CA SER A 173 4.47 15.46 11.86
C SER A 173 5.09 16.10 13.11
N GLN A 174 5.87 15.34 13.86
CA GLN A 174 6.61 15.79 15.06
C GLN A 174 8.01 16.32 14.73
N GLY A 175 8.43 16.30 13.46
CA GLY A 175 9.76 16.74 13.05
C GLY A 175 10.88 15.74 13.36
N GLU A 176 10.54 14.45 13.55
CA GLU A 176 11.45 13.35 13.91
C GLU A 176 11.65 12.35 12.74
N PRO A 177 12.24 12.76 11.60
CA PRO A 177 12.39 11.89 10.43
C PRO A 177 13.27 10.66 10.68
N GLY A 178 14.27 10.74 11.56
CA GLY A 178 15.09 9.59 11.97
C GLY A 178 14.27 8.48 12.62
N LYS A 179 13.33 8.81 13.52
CA LYS A 179 12.40 7.83 14.09
C LYS A 179 11.40 7.32 13.02
N ALA A 180 10.97 8.18 12.11
CA ALA A 180 10.07 7.78 11.03
C ALA A 180 10.71 6.73 10.11
N VAL A 181 11.96 6.93 9.68
CA VAL A 181 12.66 5.95 8.85
C VAL A 181 12.97 4.66 9.62
N ALA A 182 13.25 4.73 10.92
CA ALA A 182 13.42 3.56 11.76
C ALA A 182 12.15 2.67 11.75
N VAL A 183 10.96 3.26 11.90
CA VAL A 183 9.68 2.52 11.80
C VAL A 183 9.51 1.86 10.43
N ILE A 184 9.90 2.52 9.35
CA ILE A 184 9.83 1.95 8.01
C ILE A 184 10.80 0.77 7.88
N ARG A 185 12.03 0.92 8.41
CA ARG A 185 13.08 -0.12 8.39
C ARG A 185 12.76 -1.35 9.23
N GLU A 186 11.88 -1.25 10.23
CA GLU A 186 11.35 -2.44 10.94
C GLU A 186 10.72 -3.47 9.98
N LYS A 187 10.30 -3.03 8.79
CA LYS A 187 9.60 -3.88 7.82
C LYS A 187 10.27 -3.98 6.46
N VAL A 188 11.10 -3.04 6.07
CA VAL A 188 11.69 -3.01 4.72
C VAL A 188 13.12 -2.46 4.74
N PRO A 189 14.07 -3.06 4.00
CA PRO A 189 15.43 -2.55 3.91
C PRO A 189 15.59 -1.41 2.89
N PHE A 190 14.55 -1.07 2.11
CA PHE A 190 14.57 -0.12 1.00
C PHE A 190 13.62 1.08 1.20
N PRO A 191 13.72 1.89 2.27
CA PRO A 191 12.84 3.04 2.48
C PRO A 191 12.97 4.12 1.39
N GLY A 192 14.19 4.43 0.91
CA GLY A 192 14.45 5.44 -0.10
C GLY A 192 13.99 5.04 -1.50
N VAL A 193 14.22 3.77 -1.89
CA VAL A 193 13.65 3.19 -3.12
C VAL A 193 12.13 3.25 -3.08
N LEU A 194 11.51 2.75 -2.00
CA LEU A 194 10.05 2.74 -1.86
C LEU A 194 9.44 4.15 -1.74
N GLY A 195 10.20 5.12 -1.24
CA GLY A 195 9.78 6.52 -1.23
C GLY A 195 9.64 7.12 -2.64
N ARG A 196 10.30 6.51 -3.64
CA ARG A 196 10.32 6.97 -5.03
C ARG A 196 9.44 6.15 -5.97
N VAL A 197 9.47 4.83 -5.85
CA VAL A 197 8.88 3.95 -6.88
C VAL A 197 7.78 3.01 -6.37
N CYS A 198 7.35 3.14 -5.11
CA CYS A 198 6.24 2.36 -4.59
C CYS A 198 4.93 2.72 -5.30
N ILE A 199 4.15 1.71 -5.69
CA ILE A 199 2.80 1.88 -6.25
C ILE A 199 1.76 2.36 -5.23
N HIS A 200 2.13 2.52 -3.98
CA HIS A 200 1.41 3.07 -2.82
C HIS A 200 -0.06 2.64 -2.65
N PRO A 201 -0.42 1.35 -2.63
CA PRO A 201 -1.80 0.90 -2.42
C PRO A 201 -2.39 1.39 -1.09
N CYS A 202 -1.54 1.77 -0.16
CA CYS A 202 -1.94 2.38 1.10
C CYS A 202 -2.56 3.78 0.95
N GLU A 203 -2.28 4.52 -0.13
CA GLU A 203 -2.91 5.81 -0.44
C GLU A 203 -4.30 5.60 -1.01
N GLU A 204 -4.51 4.57 -1.84
CA GLU A 204 -5.82 4.20 -2.39
C GLU A 204 -6.81 3.84 -1.28
N GLU A 205 -6.34 3.13 -0.25
CA GLU A 205 -7.13 2.74 0.91
C GLU A 205 -7.17 3.79 2.03
N CYS A 206 -6.55 4.96 1.83
CA CYS A 206 -6.49 5.99 2.85
C CYS A 206 -7.86 6.60 3.12
N ARG A 207 -8.37 6.47 4.34
CA ARG A 207 -9.67 7.03 4.74
C ARG A 207 -9.78 8.54 4.53
N ARG A 208 -8.67 9.27 4.55
CA ARG A 208 -8.67 10.71 4.26
C ARG A 208 -9.21 11.01 2.86
N ALA A 209 -9.02 10.12 1.88
CA ALA A 209 -9.55 10.26 0.53
C ALA A 209 -11.08 10.43 0.49
N GLN A 210 -11.79 9.90 1.49
CA GLN A 210 -13.24 10.05 1.60
C GLN A 210 -13.67 11.47 2.00
N LEU A 211 -12.77 12.31 2.55
CA LEU A 211 -13.05 13.73 2.83
C LEU A 211 -12.69 14.61 1.64
N ASN A 212 -11.50 14.44 1.11
CA ASN A 212 -10.98 15.19 -0.02
C ASN A 212 -9.91 14.40 -0.77
N GLU A 213 -8.68 14.35 -0.24
CA GLU A 213 -7.53 13.72 -0.91
C GLU A 213 -6.75 12.85 0.09
N ALA A 214 -6.30 11.68 -0.35
CA ALA A 214 -5.45 10.79 0.44
C ALA A 214 -4.19 11.51 0.97
N ILE A 215 -3.62 10.98 2.05
CA ILE A 215 -2.29 11.42 2.51
C ILE A 215 -1.23 11.00 1.49
N SER A 216 -0.27 11.87 1.20
CA SER A 216 0.90 11.57 0.36
C SER A 216 1.88 10.65 1.08
N ILE A 217 1.47 9.40 1.35
CA ILE A 217 2.17 8.42 2.18
C ILE A 217 3.54 8.08 1.58
N ARG A 218 3.62 7.92 0.26
CA ARG A 218 4.87 7.68 -0.49
C ARG A 218 5.84 8.86 -0.34
N ALA A 219 5.35 10.08 -0.49
CA ALA A 219 6.16 11.30 -0.36
C ALA A 219 6.70 11.47 1.07
N LEU A 220 5.89 11.19 2.10
CA LEU A 220 6.33 11.22 3.49
C LEU A 220 7.37 10.12 3.80
N LYS A 221 7.25 8.95 3.18
CA LYS A 221 8.26 7.89 3.28
C LYS A 221 9.59 8.33 2.65
N ARG A 222 9.53 8.96 1.46
CA ARG A 222 10.70 9.55 0.80
C ARG A 222 11.35 10.60 1.70
N PHE A 223 10.57 11.54 2.23
CA PHE A 223 11.07 12.57 3.13
C PHE A 223 11.82 11.96 4.33
N ALA A 224 11.24 10.93 4.99
CA ALA A 224 11.90 10.25 6.09
C ALA A 224 13.22 9.59 5.67
N ALA A 225 13.25 8.91 4.51
CA ALA A 225 14.45 8.24 3.99
C ALA A 225 15.55 9.22 3.55
N ASP A 226 15.17 10.37 2.97
CA ASP A 226 16.12 11.40 2.56
C ASP A 226 16.74 12.15 3.77
N HIS A 227 16.10 12.05 4.95
CA HIS A 227 16.58 12.59 6.23
C HIS A 227 16.98 11.47 7.22
N ASP A 228 17.40 10.30 6.72
CA ASP A 228 17.88 9.19 7.55
C ASP A 228 19.21 9.58 8.22
N ASP A 229 19.20 9.68 9.53
CA ASP A 229 20.37 10.02 10.36
C ASP A 229 21.14 8.77 10.85
N GLY A 230 20.66 7.57 10.53
CA GLY A 230 21.28 6.29 10.90
C GLY A 230 21.12 5.90 12.39
N THR A 231 20.40 6.66 13.19
CA THR A 231 20.23 6.38 14.65
C THR A 231 19.57 5.03 14.91
N TRP A 232 18.73 4.52 14.01
CA TRP A 232 18.09 3.22 14.09
C TRP A 232 19.09 2.04 14.18
N LYS A 233 20.34 2.22 13.68
CA LYS A 233 21.39 1.18 13.72
C LYS A 233 21.75 0.77 15.15
N GLN A 234 21.60 1.67 16.12
CA GLN A 234 21.88 1.38 17.52
C GLN A 234 20.95 0.32 18.13
N ASN A 235 19.74 0.23 17.59
CA ASN A 235 18.73 -0.75 18.02
C ASN A 235 18.63 -1.97 17.08
N SER A 236 19.39 -1.96 15.99
CA SER A 236 19.44 -3.06 15.04
C SER A 236 20.25 -4.23 15.61
N ARG A 237 19.66 -5.42 15.65
CA ARG A 237 20.27 -6.59 16.25
C ARG A 237 20.74 -7.58 15.20
N MET A 238 21.88 -8.19 15.46
CA MET A 238 22.42 -9.32 14.73
C MET A 238 22.40 -10.55 15.64
N ALA A 239 21.84 -11.66 15.17
CA ALA A 239 21.88 -12.92 15.89
C ALA A 239 23.29 -13.56 15.82
N ALA A 240 23.58 -14.45 16.76
CA ALA A 240 24.82 -15.24 16.72
C ALA A 240 24.87 -16.12 15.45
N PRO A 241 26.06 -16.40 14.90
CA PRO A 241 26.21 -17.27 13.73
C PRO A 241 25.57 -18.64 13.94
N THR A 242 24.70 -19.05 13.04
CA THR A 242 24.00 -20.36 13.09
C THR A 242 24.81 -21.52 12.52
N GLY A 243 25.92 -21.23 11.83
CA GLY A 243 26.66 -22.21 11.05
C GLY A 243 25.97 -22.67 9.76
N LYS A 244 24.78 -22.14 9.47
CA LYS A 244 24.03 -22.44 8.24
C LYS A 244 24.36 -21.44 7.14
N SER A 245 24.33 -21.91 5.89
CA SER A 245 24.57 -21.08 4.70
C SER A 245 23.39 -21.13 3.75
N VAL A 246 23.04 -19.98 3.19
CA VAL A 246 21.93 -19.82 2.24
C VAL A 246 22.46 -19.20 0.96
N ALA A 247 22.12 -19.81 -0.18
CA ALA A 247 22.37 -19.26 -1.50
C ALA A 247 21.11 -18.53 -2.01
N ILE A 248 21.29 -17.32 -2.50
CA ILE A 248 20.21 -16.54 -3.12
C ILE A 248 20.58 -16.30 -4.58
N VAL A 249 19.66 -16.58 -5.50
CA VAL A 249 19.86 -16.41 -6.93
C VAL A 249 19.07 -15.20 -7.40
N GLY A 250 19.78 -14.11 -7.69
CA GLY A 250 19.26 -12.82 -8.09
C GLY A 250 19.28 -11.76 -6.98
N SER A 251 19.81 -10.59 -7.31
CA SER A 251 19.94 -9.43 -6.41
C SER A 251 18.84 -8.40 -6.59
N GLY A 252 17.65 -8.80 -7.05
CA GLY A 252 16.46 -7.96 -7.09
C GLY A 252 15.90 -7.67 -5.68
N PRO A 253 14.79 -6.91 -5.58
CA PRO A 253 14.23 -6.51 -4.29
C PRO A 253 13.86 -7.71 -3.39
N ALA A 254 13.36 -8.82 -3.96
CA ALA A 254 13.06 -10.03 -3.20
C ALA A 254 14.33 -10.70 -2.65
N GLY A 255 15.35 -10.88 -3.51
CA GLY A 255 16.61 -11.53 -3.13
C GLY A 255 17.38 -10.76 -2.08
N LEU A 256 17.57 -9.44 -2.28
CA LEU A 256 18.28 -8.58 -1.33
C LEU A 256 17.53 -8.45 0.00
N THR A 257 16.19 -8.43 -0.02
CA THR A 257 15.41 -8.43 1.22
C THR A 257 15.56 -9.72 2.00
N ALA A 258 15.48 -10.87 1.33
CA ALA A 258 15.70 -12.16 1.97
C ALA A 258 17.14 -12.25 2.52
N ALA A 259 18.14 -11.79 1.75
CA ALA A 259 19.53 -11.74 2.17
C ALA A 259 19.71 -10.94 3.46
N TYR A 260 19.12 -9.74 3.53
CA TYR A 260 19.19 -8.87 4.70
C TYR A 260 18.68 -9.55 5.97
N TYR A 261 17.46 -10.11 5.92
CA TYR A 261 16.88 -10.73 7.10
C TYR A 261 17.57 -12.04 7.50
N LEU A 262 17.97 -12.86 6.53
CA LEU A 262 18.70 -14.12 6.82
C LEU A 262 20.09 -13.85 7.41
N ALA A 263 20.81 -12.84 6.93
CA ALA A 263 22.08 -12.44 7.51
C ALA A 263 21.90 -11.94 8.94
N LYS A 264 20.87 -11.16 9.21
CA LYS A 264 20.52 -10.68 10.57
C LYS A 264 20.13 -11.81 11.53
N LEU A 265 19.58 -12.90 11.01
CA LEU A 265 19.31 -14.12 11.76
C LEU A 265 20.55 -15.00 11.99
N GLY A 266 21.74 -14.55 11.57
CA GLY A 266 23.03 -15.21 11.80
C GLY A 266 23.39 -16.27 10.75
N HIS A 267 22.67 -16.35 9.64
CA HIS A 267 23.04 -17.24 8.54
C HIS A 267 24.11 -16.60 7.66
N ARG A 268 24.99 -17.41 7.09
CA ARG A 268 25.92 -16.98 6.05
C ARG A 268 25.17 -16.89 4.72
N VAL A 269 25.07 -15.71 4.13
CA VAL A 269 24.28 -15.48 2.91
C VAL A 269 25.17 -15.06 1.77
N THR A 270 25.06 -15.78 0.64
CA THR A 270 25.72 -15.41 -0.62
C THR A 270 24.64 -15.19 -1.69
N VAL A 271 24.63 -14.01 -2.28
CA VAL A 271 23.76 -13.64 -3.41
C VAL A 271 24.54 -13.81 -4.71
N TRP A 272 24.00 -14.58 -5.64
CA TRP A 272 24.55 -14.80 -6.97
C TRP A 272 23.78 -13.97 -7.99
N GLU A 273 24.46 -13.03 -8.63
CA GLU A 273 23.88 -12.10 -9.59
C GLU A 273 24.50 -12.25 -10.97
N ALA A 274 23.65 -12.43 -11.98
CA ALA A 274 24.09 -12.59 -13.36
C ALA A 274 24.60 -11.28 -14.00
N LEU A 275 24.10 -10.16 -13.55
CA LEU A 275 24.44 -8.83 -14.06
C LEU A 275 25.74 -8.28 -13.42
N PRO A 276 26.38 -7.28 -14.06
CA PRO A 276 27.58 -6.65 -13.53
C PRO A 276 27.32 -5.72 -12.34
N GLN A 277 26.04 -5.40 -12.05
CA GLN A 277 25.63 -4.54 -10.95
C GLN A 277 24.44 -5.13 -10.21
N PRO A 278 24.37 -5.00 -8.86
CA PRO A 278 23.26 -5.51 -8.08
C PRO A 278 22.05 -4.58 -8.14
N GLY A 279 20.86 -5.12 -7.82
CA GLY A 279 19.62 -4.37 -7.72
C GLY A 279 18.49 -4.89 -8.60
N GLY A 280 18.77 -5.83 -9.54
CA GLY A 280 17.75 -6.39 -10.43
C GLY A 280 16.98 -5.32 -11.18
N MET A 281 15.64 -5.47 -11.30
CA MET A 281 14.80 -4.51 -12.03
C MET A 281 14.76 -3.10 -11.41
N MET A 282 15.09 -2.92 -10.13
CA MET A 282 15.29 -1.58 -9.55
C MET A 282 16.49 -0.85 -10.22
N ARG A 283 17.51 -1.59 -10.67
CA ARG A 283 18.69 -1.07 -11.37
C ARG A 283 18.45 -0.92 -12.87
N VAL A 284 18.00 -2.01 -13.50
CA VAL A 284 18.01 -2.10 -14.98
C VAL A 284 16.65 -1.84 -15.62
N GLY A 285 15.56 -1.84 -14.86
CA GLY A 285 14.22 -1.62 -15.37
C GLY A 285 13.63 -0.25 -15.04
N ILE A 286 14.01 0.32 -13.89
CA ILE A 286 13.51 1.64 -13.47
C ILE A 286 14.53 2.70 -13.87
N PRO A 287 14.13 3.71 -14.68
CA PRO A 287 15.05 4.77 -15.12
C PRO A 287 15.61 5.61 -13.98
N ALA A 288 16.82 6.16 -14.17
CA ALA A 288 17.51 6.96 -13.14
C ALA A 288 16.74 8.23 -12.75
N TYR A 289 15.98 8.82 -13.67
CA TYR A 289 15.18 10.01 -13.40
C TYR A 289 13.99 9.74 -12.43
N ARG A 290 13.64 8.46 -12.20
CA ARG A 290 12.67 8.02 -11.17
C ARG A 290 13.36 7.46 -9.93
N LEU A 291 14.45 6.72 -10.11
CA LEU A 291 15.22 6.11 -9.04
C LEU A 291 16.71 6.41 -9.25
N PRO A 292 17.24 7.46 -8.62
CA PRO A 292 18.66 7.78 -8.66
C PRO A 292 19.52 6.61 -8.20
N ARG A 293 20.62 6.35 -8.89
CA ARG A 293 21.49 5.20 -8.62
C ARG A 293 22.12 5.26 -7.22
N GLU A 294 22.45 6.46 -6.76
CA GLU A 294 23.04 6.72 -5.45
C GLU A 294 22.11 6.29 -4.30
N VAL A 295 20.79 6.42 -4.50
CA VAL A 295 19.80 5.98 -3.52
C VAL A 295 19.78 4.46 -3.41
N LEU A 296 19.77 3.78 -4.55
CA LEU A 296 19.78 2.32 -4.61
C LEU A 296 21.11 1.76 -4.06
N ASP A 297 22.24 2.35 -4.45
CA ASP A 297 23.58 1.91 -4.03
C ASP A 297 23.77 2.05 -2.53
N ARG A 298 23.31 3.15 -1.94
CA ARG A 298 23.34 3.36 -0.50
C ARG A 298 22.55 2.28 0.25
N GLU A 299 21.34 1.94 -0.21
CA GLU A 299 20.51 0.93 0.46
C GLU A 299 21.04 -0.49 0.24
N ILE A 300 21.65 -0.78 -0.90
CA ILE A 300 22.37 -2.06 -1.11
C ILE A 300 23.60 -2.14 -0.21
N ALA A 301 24.36 -1.06 -0.06
CA ALA A 301 25.51 -1.02 0.85
C ALA A 301 25.10 -1.30 2.30
N GLU A 302 23.93 -0.82 2.75
CA GLU A 302 23.39 -1.15 4.08
C GLU A 302 23.10 -2.66 4.20
N ILE A 303 22.60 -3.30 3.14
CA ILE A 303 22.36 -4.75 3.12
C ILE A 303 23.68 -5.52 3.15
N VAL A 304 24.69 -5.08 2.42
CA VAL A 304 26.04 -5.68 2.44
C VAL A 304 26.67 -5.52 3.83
N SER A 305 26.44 -4.40 4.50
CA SER A 305 27.04 -4.10 5.81
C SER A 305 26.62 -5.06 6.92
N VAL A 306 25.49 -5.79 6.76
CA VAL A 306 25.09 -6.84 7.72
C VAL A 306 25.70 -8.21 7.41
N GLY A 307 26.71 -8.28 6.53
CA GLY A 307 27.45 -9.51 6.24
C GLY A 307 26.96 -10.31 5.02
N VAL A 308 26.14 -9.71 4.15
CA VAL A 308 25.74 -10.32 2.89
C VAL A 308 26.87 -10.25 1.87
N GLU A 309 27.26 -11.37 1.29
CA GLU A 309 28.19 -11.45 0.16
C GLU A 309 27.42 -11.41 -1.16
N ILE A 310 27.81 -10.54 -2.12
CA ILE A 310 27.21 -10.50 -3.46
C ILE A 310 28.27 -10.85 -4.50
N LYS A 311 28.00 -11.88 -5.32
CA LYS A 311 28.86 -12.33 -6.43
C LYS A 311 28.23 -11.94 -7.76
N LEU A 312 28.82 -10.94 -8.40
CA LEU A 312 28.36 -10.38 -9.67
C LEU A 312 28.89 -11.17 -10.87
N ASN A 313 28.30 -10.95 -12.06
CA ASN A 313 28.66 -11.63 -13.31
C ASN A 313 28.64 -13.18 -13.18
N HIS A 314 27.74 -13.69 -12.35
CA HIS A 314 27.66 -15.12 -12.09
C HIS A 314 26.24 -15.65 -12.30
N LYS A 315 25.96 -16.10 -13.51
CA LYS A 315 24.69 -16.74 -13.85
C LYS A 315 24.67 -18.15 -13.30
N VAL A 316 23.73 -18.45 -12.41
CA VAL A 316 23.53 -19.79 -11.86
C VAL A 316 22.72 -20.63 -12.86
N GLU A 317 23.31 -21.71 -13.35
CA GLU A 317 22.69 -22.59 -14.33
C GLU A 317 22.24 -23.93 -13.72
N SER A 318 22.69 -24.26 -12.51
CA SER A 318 22.37 -25.53 -11.84
C SER A 318 22.20 -25.36 -10.34
N LEU A 319 21.11 -25.93 -9.78
CA LEU A 319 20.91 -26.00 -8.34
C LEU A 319 21.90 -26.96 -7.67
N GLU A 320 22.27 -28.03 -8.37
CA GLU A 320 23.26 -29.01 -7.87
C GLU A 320 24.62 -28.35 -7.60
N TRP A 321 25.01 -27.41 -8.48
CA TRP A 321 26.23 -26.63 -8.26
C TRP A 321 26.19 -25.84 -6.96
N LEU A 322 25.05 -25.19 -6.64
CA LEU A 322 24.88 -24.47 -5.38
C LEU A 322 24.97 -25.40 -4.15
N TRP A 323 24.36 -26.58 -4.23
CA TRP A 323 24.50 -27.59 -3.14
C TRP A 323 25.96 -28.01 -2.94
N LYS A 324 26.72 -28.17 -4.02
CA LYS A 324 28.17 -28.46 -3.96
C LYS A 324 28.99 -27.33 -3.34
N GLN A 325 28.50 -26.08 -3.36
CA GLN A 325 29.10 -24.95 -2.62
C GLN A 325 28.82 -25.02 -1.10
N GLY A 326 28.08 -26.02 -0.63
CA GLY A 326 27.79 -26.25 0.79
C GLY A 326 26.67 -25.36 1.34
N CYS A 327 25.76 -24.89 0.54
CA CYS A 327 24.56 -24.20 1.06
C CYS A 327 23.58 -25.20 1.66
N HIS A 328 22.76 -24.74 2.62
CA HIS A 328 21.77 -25.56 3.32
C HIS A 328 20.34 -25.23 2.84
N ALA A 329 20.15 -24.11 2.18
CA ALA A 329 18.91 -23.72 1.52
C ALA A 329 19.21 -22.79 0.34
N ILE A 330 18.28 -22.74 -0.61
CA ILE A 330 18.37 -21.90 -1.82
C ILE A 330 17.11 -21.07 -1.92
N PHE A 331 17.26 -19.76 -2.23
CA PHE A 331 16.17 -18.87 -2.58
C PHE A 331 16.32 -18.37 -4.02
N LEU A 332 15.33 -18.66 -4.86
CA LEU A 332 15.28 -18.25 -6.27
C LEU A 332 14.49 -16.95 -6.40
N ALA A 333 15.20 -15.86 -6.64
CA ALA A 333 14.67 -14.52 -6.83
C ALA A 333 15.00 -13.98 -8.24
N LEU A 334 14.78 -14.83 -9.27
CA LEU A 334 15.21 -14.63 -10.65
C LEU A 334 14.59 -13.40 -11.33
N GLY A 335 13.44 -12.91 -10.82
CA GLY A 335 12.68 -11.83 -11.44
C GLY A 335 12.04 -12.23 -12.77
N ALA A 336 11.69 -11.23 -13.59
CA ALA A 336 11.12 -11.36 -14.93
C ALA A 336 11.91 -10.47 -15.89
N HIS A 337 12.94 -11.00 -16.52
CA HIS A 337 13.91 -10.25 -17.32
C HIS A 337 13.74 -10.40 -18.83
N ARG A 338 12.77 -11.17 -19.28
CA ARG A 338 12.46 -11.39 -20.71
C ARG A 338 11.20 -10.65 -21.13
N GLY A 339 11.32 -9.73 -22.11
CA GLY A 339 10.15 -9.09 -22.73
C GLY A 339 9.25 -10.08 -23.47
N ILE A 340 7.95 -9.82 -23.45
CA ILE A 340 6.97 -10.58 -24.23
C ILE A 340 6.96 -10.03 -25.64
N ARG A 341 7.01 -10.93 -26.64
CA ARG A 341 6.96 -10.59 -28.04
C ARG A 341 5.57 -10.13 -28.46
N LEU A 342 5.49 -9.24 -29.47
CA LEU A 342 4.22 -8.75 -30.02
C LEU A 342 3.39 -9.85 -30.69
N GLY A 343 4.06 -10.86 -31.26
CA GLY A 343 3.42 -11.97 -31.99
C GLY A 343 2.88 -11.53 -33.34
N ILE A 344 3.44 -10.50 -33.95
CA ILE A 344 3.03 -9.97 -35.26
C ILE A 344 4.14 -10.13 -36.29
N GLN A 345 3.75 -10.17 -37.57
CA GLN A 345 4.71 -10.25 -38.67
C GLN A 345 5.64 -9.03 -38.66
N GLY A 346 6.93 -9.26 -38.78
CA GLY A 346 7.96 -8.20 -38.87
C GLY A 346 8.49 -7.71 -37.52
N GLU A 347 8.10 -8.30 -36.40
CA GLU A 347 8.62 -7.93 -35.08
C GLU A 347 10.13 -8.18 -34.90
N GLU A 348 10.74 -9.00 -35.75
CA GLU A 348 12.20 -9.26 -35.79
C GLU A 348 12.97 -8.23 -36.65
N SER A 349 12.29 -7.22 -37.18
CA SER A 349 12.94 -6.22 -38.03
C SER A 349 13.96 -5.39 -37.26
N PRO A 350 15.10 -5.00 -37.86
CA PRO A 350 16.01 -4.02 -37.27
C PRO A 350 15.26 -2.75 -36.86
N GLY A 351 15.52 -2.24 -35.65
CA GLY A 351 14.80 -1.10 -35.07
C GLY A 351 13.62 -1.48 -34.19
N VAL A 352 13.27 -2.77 -34.09
CA VAL A 352 12.32 -3.27 -33.09
C VAL A 352 13.09 -3.81 -31.88
N ILE A 353 12.77 -3.31 -30.69
CA ILE A 353 13.43 -3.71 -29.44
C ILE A 353 12.38 -3.95 -28.34
N ASP A 354 12.62 -4.90 -27.46
CA ASP A 354 11.78 -5.00 -26.25
C ASP A 354 12.16 -3.98 -25.18
N CYS A 355 11.17 -3.57 -24.40
CA CYS A 355 11.32 -2.52 -23.38
C CYS A 355 12.35 -2.87 -22.31
N VAL A 356 12.43 -4.14 -21.89
CA VAL A 356 13.37 -4.57 -20.82
C VAL A 356 14.80 -4.46 -21.30
N THR A 357 15.07 -4.86 -22.53
CA THR A 357 16.37 -4.76 -23.19
C THR A 357 16.77 -3.30 -23.35
N LEU A 358 15.86 -2.44 -23.85
CA LEU A 358 16.12 -0.99 -23.98
C LEU A 358 16.51 -0.38 -22.63
N LEU A 359 15.67 -0.54 -21.61
CA LEU A 359 15.90 0.07 -20.29
C LEU A 359 17.17 -0.48 -19.62
N ARG A 360 17.50 -1.75 -19.84
CA ARG A 360 18.73 -2.37 -19.34
C ARG A 360 19.96 -1.76 -19.99
N HIS A 361 20.02 -1.65 -21.32
CA HIS A 361 21.14 -1.06 -22.04
C HIS A 361 21.38 0.38 -21.56
N VAL A 362 20.34 1.21 -21.54
CA VAL A 362 20.43 2.59 -21.04
C VAL A 362 20.93 2.63 -19.60
N SER A 363 20.40 1.76 -18.73
CA SER A 363 20.78 1.75 -17.31
C SER A 363 22.19 1.26 -17.05
N LEU A 364 22.74 0.42 -17.91
CA LEU A 364 24.14 -0.04 -17.87
C LEU A 364 25.12 0.87 -18.58
N GLY A 365 24.63 1.98 -19.19
CA GLY A 365 25.47 2.95 -19.90
C GLY A 365 25.87 2.50 -21.30
N GLU A 366 25.15 1.52 -21.88
CA GLU A 366 25.38 1.08 -23.25
C GLU A 366 24.76 2.08 -24.22
N GLU A 367 25.41 2.26 -25.38
CA GLU A 367 24.91 3.18 -26.40
C GLU A 367 23.67 2.63 -27.09
N VAL A 368 22.60 3.43 -27.10
CA VAL A 368 21.32 3.08 -27.72
C VAL A 368 20.88 4.17 -28.66
N THR A 369 20.62 3.81 -29.92
CA THR A 369 20.13 4.74 -30.94
C THR A 369 18.71 4.36 -31.35
N LEU A 370 17.75 5.28 -31.14
CA LEU A 370 16.33 5.06 -31.44
C LEU A 370 15.82 5.85 -32.65
N GLY A 371 16.58 6.85 -33.14
CA GLY A 371 16.11 7.78 -34.18
C GLY A 371 15.19 8.87 -33.62
N GLN A 372 14.46 9.55 -34.52
CA GLN A 372 13.68 10.74 -34.18
C GLN A 372 12.21 10.43 -33.84
N ARG A 373 11.64 9.38 -34.44
CA ARG A 373 10.23 8.97 -34.31
C ARG A 373 10.16 7.57 -33.72
N VAL A 374 9.62 7.45 -32.52
CA VAL A 374 9.60 6.19 -31.76
C VAL A 374 8.17 5.80 -31.40
N ALA A 375 7.79 4.56 -31.72
CA ALA A 375 6.56 3.95 -31.23
C ALA A 375 6.85 3.10 -29.99
N VAL A 376 5.95 3.15 -28.98
CA VAL A 376 5.97 2.26 -27.82
C VAL A 376 4.65 1.50 -27.76
N ILE A 377 4.70 0.18 -27.85
CA ILE A 377 3.51 -0.66 -27.86
C ILE A 377 3.23 -1.16 -26.45
N GLY A 378 2.18 -0.64 -25.83
CA GLY A 378 1.79 -1.05 -24.48
C GLY A 378 1.18 0.07 -23.66
N GLY A 379 0.67 -0.23 -22.46
CA GLY A 379 0.01 0.76 -21.58
C GLY A 379 0.32 0.59 -20.09
N GLY A 380 1.37 -0.16 -19.73
CA GLY A 380 1.85 -0.31 -18.37
C GLY A 380 2.92 0.71 -18.00
N ASN A 381 3.34 0.74 -16.72
CA ASN A 381 4.40 1.63 -16.25
C ASN A 381 5.70 1.48 -17.05
N ALA A 382 6.05 0.26 -17.49
CA ALA A 382 7.22 0.04 -18.33
C ALA A 382 7.12 0.75 -19.70
N ALA A 383 5.91 0.82 -20.29
CA ALA A 383 5.69 1.57 -21.53
C ALA A 383 5.88 3.09 -21.32
N ILE A 384 5.38 3.60 -20.20
CA ILE A 384 5.60 5.00 -19.80
C ILE A 384 7.09 5.27 -19.60
N ASP A 385 7.80 4.39 -18.88
CA ASP A 385 9.23 4.52 -18.64
C ASP A 385 10.04 4.47 -19.93
N ALA A 386 9.69 3.55 -20.86
CA ALA A 386 10.34 3.48 -22.16
C ALA A 386 10.11 4.73 -23.02
N ALA A 387 8.87 5.24 -23.06
CA ALA A 387 8.52 6.44 -23.82
C ALA A 387 9.26 7.69 -23.30
N ARG A 388 9.25 7.89 -21.99
CA ARG A 388 9.96 9.00 -21.34
C ARG A 388 11.48 8.87 -21.48
N THR A 389 12.00 7.64 -21.48
CA THR A 389 13.42 7.36 -21.75
C THR A 389 13.77 7.68 -23.19
N ALA A 390 12.93 7.33 -24.17
CA ALA A 390 13.16 7.64 -25.59
C ALA A 390 13.28 9.16 -25.84
N LEU A 391 12.44 9.98 -25.18
CA LEU A 391 12.58 11.45 -25.23
C LEU A 391 13.96 11.91 -24.73
N ARG A 392 14.43 11.34 -23.61
CA ARG A 392 15.74 11.67 -23.01
C ARG A 392 16.94 11.20 -23.86
N LEU A 393 16.72 10.20 -24.71
CA LEU A 393 17.69 9.74 -25.71
C LEU A 393 17.67 10.59 -26.99
N GLY A 394 16.82 11.64 -27.06
CA GLY A 394 16.80 12.60 -28.17
C GLY A 394 15.75 12.36 -29.24
N ALA A 395 14.80 11.42 -29.02
CA ALA A 395 13.64 11.27 -29.90
C ALA A 395 12.79 12.55 -29.84
N LYS A 396 12.32 13.02 -31.02
CA LYS A 396 11.49 14.24 -31.11
C LYS A 396 10.00 13.93 -31.03
N GLU A 397 9.62 12.77 -31.51
CA GLU A 397 8.23 12.31 -31.52
C GLU A 397 8.17 10.91 -30.90
N VAL A 398 7.49 10.78 -29.77
CA VAL A 398 7.28 9.50 -29.12
C VAL A 398 5.79 9.25 -28.97
N THR A 399 5.33 8.12 -29.48
CA THR A 399 3.93 7.74 -29.51
C THR A 399 3.71 6.39 -28.86
N ILE A 400 2.91 6.36 -27.78
CA ILE A 400 2.42 5.12 -27.18
C ILE A 400 1.19 4.64 -27.97
N VAL A 401 1.20 3.38 -28.38
CA VAL A 401 0.07 2.70 -29.05
C VAL A 401 -0.53 1.73 -28.03
N TYR A 402 -1.78 1.98 -27.65
CA TYR A 402 -2.46 1.20 -26.62
C TYR A 402 -3.83 0.70 -27.07
N ARG A 403 -4.03 -0.63 -26.98
CA ARG A 403 -5.21 -1.32 -27.50
C ARG A 403 -6.52 -1.10 -26.76
N ARG A 404 -6.50 -0.48 -25.57
CA ARG A 404 -7.69 -0.15 -24.76
C ARG A 404 -7.81 1.36 -24.59
N SER A 405 -8.82 1.82 -23.83
CA SER A 405 -8.97 3.22 -23.49
C SER A 405 -8.12 3.61 -22.29
N ARG A 406 -8.11 4.90 -21.97
CA ARG A 406 -7.41 5.45 -20.81
C ARG A 406 -7.87 4.82 -19.48
N ALA A 407 -9.17 4.49 -19.38
CA ALA A 407 -9.75 3.91 -18.16
C ALA A 407 -9.22 2.50 -17.85
N GLU A 408 -8.85 1.73 -18.88
CA GLU A 408 -8.28 0.40 -18.74
C GLU A 408 -6.74 0.38 -18.71
N MET A 409 -6.11 1.55 -18.75
CA MET A 409 -4.63 1.66 -18.76
C MET A 409 -4.06 1.27 -17.40
N PRO A 410 -3.18 0.25 -17.31
CA PRO A 410 -2.64 -0.20 -16.02
C PRO A 410 -1.50 0.67 -15.48
N ALA A 411 -0.99 1.61 -16.27
CA ALA A 411 -0.02 2.59 -15.81
C ALA A 411 -0.65 3.53 -14.77
N SER A 412 0.16 3.98 -13.80
CA SER A 412 -0.28 4.99 -12.83
C SER A 412 -0.83 6.21 -13.56
N PRO A 413 -2.00 6.74 -13.14
CA PRO A 413 -2.53 7.98 -13.70
C PRO A 413 -1.53 9.15 -13.61
N GLU A 414 -0.80 9.25 -12.50
CA GLU A 414 0.22 10.28 -12.27
C GLU A 414 1.36 10.17 -13.29
N GLU A 415 1.91 8.95 -13.49
CA GLU A 415 2.98 8.71 -14.46
C GLU A 415 2.52 8.96 -15.91
N THR A 416 1.27 8.62 -16.21
CA THR A 416 0.67 8.88 -17.52
C THR A 416 0.55 10.38 -17.79
N GLU A 417 0.08 11.17 -16.80
CA GLU A 417 0.03 12.63 -16.91
C GLU A 417 1.41 13.24 -17.09
N GLU A 418 2.40 12.74 -16.35
CA GLU A 418 3.77 13.23 -16.48
C GLU A 418 4.37 12.95 -17.88
N ALA A 419 4.08 11.79 -18.47
CA ALA A 419 4.48 11.47 -19.83
C ALA A 419 3.84 12.42 -20.87
N LEU A 420 2.54 12.71 -20.72
CA LEU A 420 1.83 13.67 -21.57
C LEU A 420 2.41 15.09 -21.44
N ARG A 421 2.74 15.52 -20.22
CA ARG A 421 3.39 16.82 -19.97
C ARG A 421 4.78 16.92 -20.58
N GLU A 422 5.50 15.81 -20.69
CA GLU A 422 6.80 15.71 -21.35
C GLU A 422 6.70 15.67 -22.88
N GLY A 423 5.49 15.57 -23.45
CA GLY A 423 5.24 15.59 -24.88
C GLY A 423 5.08 14.21 -25.55
N VAL A 424 4.86 13.16 -24.76
CA VAL A 424 4.50 11.83 -25.29
C VAL A 424 3.08 11.85 -25.82
N ASN A 425 2.88 11.35 -27.05
CA ASN A 425 1.54 11.11 -27.62
C ASN A 425 1.02 9.74 -27.23
N ILE A 426 -0.30 9.59 -27.07
CA ILE A 426 -0.93 8.29 -26.81
C ILE A 426 -2.08 8.05 -27.78
N PHE A 427 -1.99 6.98 -28.55
CA PHE A 427 -3.08 6.47 -29.39
C PHE A 427 -3.80 5.35 -28.67
N PHE A 428 -4.95 5.70 -28.10
CA PHE A 428 -5.85 4.74 -27.47
C PHE A 428 -6.66 3.96 -28.52
N LEU A 429 -7.22 2.83 -28.11
CA LEU A 429 -8.04 1.96 -28.96
C LEU A 429 -7.34 1.61 -30.28
N THR A 430 -6.03 1.36 -30.20
CA THR A 430 -5.18 1.08 -31.36
C THR A 430 -4.26 -0.09 -31.05
N ALA A 431 -4.21 -1.09 -31.90
CA ALA A 431 -3.31 -2.23 -31.78
C ALA A 431 -2.40 -2.35 -33.01
N PRO A 432 -1.14 -2.79 -32.85
CA PRO A 432 -0.27 -3.10 -33.99
C PRO A 432 -0.76 -4.41 -34.65
N ASN A 433 -0.72 -4.47 -35.98
CA ASN A 433 -1.10 -5.62 -36.79
C ASN A 433 0.11 -6.24 -37.52
N ARG A 434 0.96 -5.41 -38.06
CA ARG A 434 2.14 -5.83 -38.82
C ARG A 434 3.20 -4.76 -38.84
N ILE A 435 4.47 -5.15 -38.90
CA ILE A 435 5.62 -4.26 -39.13
C ILE A 435 6.24 -4.63 -40.48
N SER A 436 6.54 -3.63 -41.30
CA SER A 436 7.30 -3.78 -42.52
C SER A 436 8.35 -2.69 -42.63
N HIS A 437 9.36 -2.90 -43.46
CA HIS A 437 10.44 -1.95 -43.65
C HIS A 437 10.36 -1.34 -45.06
N GLN A 438 10.23 0.00 -45.13
CA GLN A 438 10.25 0.75 -46.38
C GLN A 438 11.13 2.00 -46.28
N ARG A 439 11.93 2.27 -47.31
CA ARG A 439 12.76 3.49 -47.38
C ARG A 439 13.54 3.82 -46.13
N ASN A 440 14.13 2.81 -45.51
CA ASN A 440 14.91 2.93 -44.26
C ASN A 440 14.09 3.33 -43.01
N ARG A 441 12.77 3.12 -43.02
CA ARG A 441 11.85 3.33 -41.88
C ARG A 441 10.95 2.12 -41.66
N LEU A 442 10.51 1.96 -40.40
CA LEU A 442 9.51 0.98 -40.02
C LEU A 442 8.13 1.54 -40.31
N GLN A 443 7.35 0.75 -41.07
CA GLN A 443 5.94 0.98 -41.32
C GLN A 443 5.17 0.12 -40.33
N LEU A 444 4.56 0.73 -39.31
CA LEU A 444 3.72 0.07 -38.33
C LEU A 444 2.26 0.15 -38.79
N GLU A 445 1.75 -0.97 -39.32
CA GLU A 445 0.33 -1.11 -39.62
C GLU A 445 -0.43 -1.32 -38.31
N CYS A 446 -1.38 -0.46 -38.04
CA CYS A 446 -2.25 -0.49 -36.87
C CYS A 446 -3.69 -0.72 -37.25
N ILE A 447 -4.48 -1.30 -36.35
CA ILE A 447 -5.91 -1.46 -36.45
C ILE A 447 -6.63 -0.78 -35.30
N LYS A 448 -7.77 -0.15 -35.55
CA LYS A 448 -8.60 0.43 -34.48
C LYS A 448 -9.32 -0.67 -33.69
N MET A 449 -9.54 -0.42 -32.43
CA MET A 449 -10.15 -1.35 -31.50
C MET A 449 -11.45 -0.78 -30.93
N GLU A 450 -12.40 -1.63 -30.63
CA GLU A 450 -13.54 -1.36 -29.75
C GLU A 450 -13.45 -2.18 -28.46
N LEU A 451 -14.20 -1.80 -27.46
CA LEU A 451 -14.18 -2.47 -26.14
C LEU A 451 -15.45 -3.28 -25.95
N ALA A 452 -15.30 -4.59 -25.83
CA ALA A 452 -16.34 -5.55 -25.47
C ALA A 452 -16.42 -5.76 -23.94
N GLU A 453 -17.15 -6.79 -23.52
CA GLU A 453 -17.31 -7.19 -22.12
C GLU A 453 -15.95 -7.42 -21.41
N PRO A 454 -15.90 -7.25 -20.08
CA PRO A 454 -14.67 -7.44 -19.32
C PRO A 454 -14.07 -8.84 -19.48
N ASP A 455 -12.75 -8.92 -19.52
CA ASP A 455 -11.98 -10.16 -19.49
C ASP A 455 -11.75 -10.66 -18.03
N ALA A 456 -11.02 -11.75 -17.87
CA ALA A 456 -10.70 -12.32 -16.56
C ALA A 456 -9.93 -11.37 -15.63
N SER A 457 -9.34 -10.29 -16.14
CA SER A 457 -8.69 -9.23 -15.37
C SER A 457 -9.63 -8.12 -14.91
N GLY A 458 -10.93 -8.21 -15.26
CA GLY A 458 -11.94 -7.18 -14.99
C GLY A 458 -11.88 -5.98 -15.95
N ARG A 459 -10.95 -5.96 -16.92
CA ARG A 459 -10.82 -4.88 -17.91
C ARG A 459 -11.54 -5.25 -19.19
N ARG A 460 -12.19 -4.28 -19.85
CA ARG A 460 -12.92 -4.51 -21.10
C ARG A 460 -11.99 -5.07 -22.18
N ARG A 461 -12.45 -6.10 -22.85
CA ARG A 461 -11.68 -6.82 -23.88
C ARG A 461 -11.61 -6.00 -25.17
N PRO A 462 -10.40 -5.73 -25.72
CA PRO A 462 -10.26 -5.05 -26.99
C PRO A 462 -10.59 -6.02 -28.15
N VAL A 463 -11.40 -5.56 -29.10
CA VAL A 463 -11.81 -6.29 -30.33
C VAL A 463 -11.43 -5.44 -31.52
N PRO A 464 -10.78 -6.00 -32.58
CA PRO A 464 -10.40 -5.24 -33.74
C PRO A 464 -11.62 -4.86 -34.59
N ILE A 465 -11.61 -3.65 -35.14
CA ILE A 465 -12.59 -3.15 -36.11
C ILE A 465 -12.05 -3.44 -37.51
N ASN A 466 -12.56 -4.48 -38.16
CA ASN A 466 -12.11 -4.87 -39.51
C ASN A 466 -12.28 -3.74 -40.53
N GLY A 467 -11.27 -3.53 -41.38
CA GLY A 467 -11.28 -2.47 -42.40
C GLY A 467 -10.89 -1.09 -41.86
N SER A 468 -10.38 -1.00 -40.62
CA SER A 468 -9.92 0.22 -39.99
C SER A 468 -8.39 0.34 -39.96
N GLU A 469 -7.69 -0.47 -40.73
CA GLU A 469 -6.24 -0.52 -40.78
C GLU A 469 -5.67 0.80 -41.30
N PHE A 470 -4.58 1.24 -40.70
CA PHE A 470 -3.83 2.41 -41.13
C PHE A 470 -2.34 2.26 -40.77
N THR A 471 -1.48 2.98 -41.46
CA THR A 471 -0.04 2.83 -41.32
C THR A 471 0.56 4.10 -40.71
N LEU A 472 1.48 3.91 -39.78
CA LEU A 472 2.30 4.94 -39.16
C LEU A 472 3.79 4.66 -39.43
N GLU A 473 4.60 5.71 -39.60
CA GLU A 473 6.02 5.59 -39.86
C GLU A 473 6.85 5.92 -38.61
N PHE A 474 7.80 5.05 -38.30
CA PHE A 474 8.71 5.22 -37.16
C PHE A 474 10.14 4.82 -37.53
N ASP A 475 11.11 5.35 -36.78
CA ASP A 475 12.51 4.92 -36.87
C ASP A 475 12.74 3.68 -35.98
N SER A 476 12.04 3.61 -34.82
CA SER A 476 12.10 2.47 -33.91
C SER A 476 10.72 2.13 -33.30
N VAL A 477 10.54 0.85 -32.97
CA VAL A 477 9.36 0.31 -32.27
C VAL A 477 9.81 -0.40 -31.01
N ILE A 478 9.25 -0.02 -29.85
CA ILE A 478 9.56 -0.60 -28.54
C ILE A 478 8.35 -1.45 -28.10
N ALA A 479 8.58 -2.75 -27.92
CA ALA A 479 7.55 -3.68 -27.41
C ALA A 479 7.53 -3.63 -25.86
N ALA A 480 6.43 -3.14 -25.29
CA ALA A 480 6.24 -2.97 -23.83
C ALA A 480 4.93 -3.62 -23.36
N ILE A 481 4.62 -4.84 -23.83
CA ILE A 481 3.36 -5.56 -23.57
C ILE A 481 3.43 -6.54 -22.40
N GLY A 482 4.53 -6.57 -21.68
CA GLY A 482 4.75 -7.40 -20.49
C GLY A 482 6.11 -8.05 -20.46
N GLN A 483 6.33 -8.79 -19.38
CA GLN A 483 7.59 -9.47 -19.07
C GLN A 483 7.28 -10.88 -18.55
N GLN A 484 8.26 -11.78 -18.61
CA GLN A 484 8.15 -13.13 -18.07
C GLN A 484 9.47 -13.59 -17.46
N PRO A 485 9.43 -14.49 -16.47
CA PRO A 485 10.64 -15.12 -15.93
C PRO A 485 11.35 -15.97 -16.99
N GLU A 486 12.66 -16.08 -16.84
CA GLU A 486 13.50 -17.01 -17.56
C GLU A 486 14.01 -18.08 -16.58
N ILE A 487 13.35 -19.24 -16.55
CA ILE A 487 13.64 -20.32 -15.60
C ILE A 487 14.47 -21.38 -16.33
N PRO A 488 15.71 -21.64 -15.90
CA PRO A 488 16.54 -22.69 -16.50
C PRO A 488 15.87 -24.06 -16.36
N ALA A 489 15.74 -24.79 -17.47
CA ALA A 489 15.16 -26.14 -17.48
C ALA A 489 15.92 -27.12 -16.56
N GLN A 490 17.21 -26.89 -16.38
CA GLN A 490 18.08 -27.67 -15.50
C GLN A 490 17.70 -27.57 -14.01
N PHE A 491 16.90 -26.57 -13.62
CA PHE A 491 16.40 -26.48 -12.24
C PHE A 491 15.32 -27.51 -11.93
N GLN A 492 14.69 -28.12 -12.95
CA GLN A 492 13.66 -29.15 -12.81
C GLN A 492 12.49 -28.73 -11.90
N LEU A 493 12.13 -27.46 -11.94
CA LEU A 493 11.05 -26.90 -11.14
C LEU A 493 9.70 -27.06 -11.87
N ARG A 494 8.63 -27.19 -11.10
CA ARG A 494 7.28 -27.07 -11.66
C ARG A 494 6.98 -25.61 -11.98
N THR A 495 6.37 -25.39 -13.15
CA THR A 495 5.96 -24.06 -13.60
C THR A 495 4.47 -24.02 -13.91
N THR A 496 3.88 -22.86 -13.72
CA THR A 496 2.50 -22.59 -14.10
C THR A 496 2.36 -22.38 -15.61
N ARG A 497 1.13 -22.25 -16.11
CA ARG A 497 0.86 -21.91 -17.52
C ARG A 497 1.43 -20.53 -17.92
N ALA A 498 1.64 -19.63 -16.95
CA ALA A 498 2.24 -18.32 -17.16
C ALA A 498 3.77 -18.34 -17.11
N ASN A 499 4.39 -19.52 -17.11
CA ASN A 499 5.84 -19.72 -17.00
C ASN A 499 6.45 -19.11 -15.72
N THR A 500 5.71 -19.13 -14.61
CA THR A 500 6.20 -18.76 -13.28
C THR A 500 6.44 -19.99 -12.43
N ILE A 501 7.33 -19.92 -11.44
CA ILE A 501 7.65 -21.05 -10.54
C ILE A 501 6.46 -21.35 -9.64
N GLU A 502 6.03 -22.59 -9.59
CA GLU A 502 4.98 -23.05 -8.69
C GLU A 502 5.55 -23.25 -7.27
N VAL A 503 4.90 -22.61 -6.28
CA VAL A 503 5.31 -22.68 -4.87
C VAL A 503 4.11 -22.88 -3.96
N ASP A 504 4.35 -23.39 -2.76
CA ASP A 504 3.37 -23.32 -1.68
C ASP A 504 3.14 -21.84 -1.28
N PRO A 505 1.94 -21.32 -1.37
CA PRO A 505 1.68 -19.90 -1.09
C PRO A 505 1.88 -19.51 0.38
N ALA A 506 1.87 -20.44 1.33
CA ALA A 506 2.10 -20.16 2.74
C ALA A 506 3.58 -20.06 3.08
N THR A 507 4.45 -20.83 2.44
CA THR A 507 5.87 -20.94 2.78
C THR A 507 6.83 -20.47 1.68
N LEU A 508 6.37 -20.33 0.44
CA LEU A 508 7.16 -20.11 -0.77
C LEU A 508 8.13 -21.26 -1.11
N SER A 509 7.91 -22.46 -0.54
CA SER A 509 8.69 -23.65 -0.89
C SER A 509 8.31 -24.18 -2.27
N THR A 510 9.29 -24.64 -3.03
CA THR A 510 9.09 -25.29 -4.34
C THR A 510 8.86 -26.79 -4.16
N CYS A 511 8.73 -27.52 -5.27
CA CYS A 511 8.68 -28.98 -5.25
C CYS A 511 10.00 -29.65 -4.83
N ILE A 512 11.09 -28.90 -4.69
CA ILE A 512 12.41 -29.40 -4.26
C ILE A 512 12.66 -28.96 -2.82
N GLN A 513 12.95 -29.94 -1.95
CA GLN A 513 13.21 -29.67 -0.53
C GLN A 513 14.40 -28.71 -0.35
N GLY A 514 14.23 -27.69 0.51
CA GLY A 514 15.25 -26.68 0.78
C GLY A 514 15.38 -25.61 -0.32
N VAL A 515 14.56 -25.67 -1.37
CA VAL A 515 14.51 -24.67 -2.44
C VAL A 515 13.23 -23.87 -2.33
N TYR A 516 13.36 -22.55 -2.27
CA TYR A 516 12.29 -21.57 -2.18
C TYR A 516 12.33 -20.64 -3.39
N ALA A 517 11.20 -20.02 -3.74
CA ALA A 517 11.17 -19.03 -4.80
C ALA A 517 10.23 -17.88 -4.44
N GLY A 518 10.49 -16.67 -4.98
CA GLY A 518 9.66 -15.50 -4.71
C GLY A 518 9.93 -14.32 -5.65
N GLY A 519 9.15 -13.25 -5.45
CA GLY A 519 9.13 -12.11 -6.35
C GLY A 519 8.55 -12.47 -7.72
N ASP A 520 8.90 -11.70 -8.75
CA ASP A 520 8.31 -11.82 -10.09
C ASP A 520 8.53 -13.19 -10.75
N ALA A 521 9.48 -13.99 -10.28
CA ALA A 521 9.67 -15.38 -10.72
C ALA A 521 8.47 -16.27 -10.34
N VAL A 522 7.68 -15.90 -9.34
CA VAL A 522 6.51 -16.61 -8.82
C VAL A 522 5.21 -15.90 -9.16
N SER A 523 5.11 -14.59 -8.88
CA SER A 523 3.89 -13.80 -9.10
C SER A 523 3.68 -13.38 -10.55
N GLY A 524 4.71 -13.45 -11.39
CA GLY A 524 4.81 -12.63 -12.59
C GLY A 524 5.22 -11.20 -12.24
N PRO A 525 5.42 -10.31 -13.24
CA PRO A 525 5.79 -8.93 -13.01
C PRO A 525 4.80 -8.21 -12.09
N ALA A 526 5.30 -7.71 -10.97
CA ALA A 526 4.53 -7.06 -9.92
C ALA A 526 5.23 -5.77 -9.44
N SER A 527 5.09 -5.41 -8.19
CA SER A 527 5.70 -4.20 -7.63
C SER A 527 6.91 -4.50 -6.75
N VAL A 528 7.76 -3.47 -6.56
CA VAL A 528 8.91 -3.56 -5.65
C VAL A 528 8.48 -3.92 -4.22
N ILE A 529 7.38 -3.37 -3.72
CA ILE A 529 6.90 -3.64 -2.36
C ILE A 529 6.40 -5.08 -2.19
N GLU A 530 5.77 -5.67 -3.21
CA GLU A 530 5.35 -7.07 -3.21
C GLU A 530 6.54 -8.01 -3.27
N ALA A 531 7.55 -7.68 -4.08
CA ALA A 531 8.80 -8.44 -4.13
C ALA A 531 9.54 -8.41 -2.78
N ILE A 532 9.58 -7.26 -2.09
CA ILE A 532 10.12 -7.12 -0.73
C ILE A 532 9.32 -8.00 0.25
N ALA A 533 8.00 -7.97 0.19
CA ALA A 533 7.15 -8.82 1.04
C ALA A 533 7.41 -10.32 0.81
N ALA A 534 7.60 -10.73 -0.45
CA ALA A 534 7.99 -12.10 -0.78
C ALA A 534 9.37 -12.47 -0.20
N GLY A 535 10.35 -11.56 -0.30
CA GLY A 535 11.68 -11.75 0.30
C GLY A 535 11.64 -11.92 1.82
N ARG A 536 10.82 -11.12 2.52
CA ARG A 536 10.58 -11.27 3.97
C ARG A 536 9.99 -12.63 4.30
N LYS A 537 8.97 -13.03 3.56
CA LYS A 537 8.28 -14.31 3.73
C LYS A 537 9.22 -15.49 3.49
N ALA A 538 10.05 -15.41 2.45
CA ALA A 538 11.06 -16.42 2.16
C ALA A 538 12.08 -16.52 3.30
N ALA A 539 12.59 -15.39 3.82
CA ALA A 539 13.54 -15.37 4.93
C ALA A 539 12.98 -16.08 6.18
N LEU A 540 11.73 -15.77 6.54
CA LEU A 540 11.02 -16.43 7.66
C LEU A 540 10.90 -17.95 7.44
N SER A 541 10.52 -18.38 6.24
CA SER A 541 10.32 -19.79 5.92
C SER A 541 11.64 -20.55 5.88
N ILE A 542 12.69 -19.95 5.32
CA ILE A 542 14.03 -20.54 5.25
C ILE A 542 14.64 -20.65 6.65
N ASP A 543 14.54 -19.63 7.49
CA ASP A 543 15.04 -19.70 8.87
C ASP A 543 14.39 -20.85 9.64
N ARG A 544 13.05 -21.00 9.54
CA ARG A 544 12.34 -22.14 10.15
C ARG A 544 12.80 -23.49 9.63
N TYR A 545 13.01 -23.61 8.33
CA TYR A 545 13.54 -24.83 7.73
C TYR A 545 14.94 -25.18 8.25
N LEU A 546 15.76 -24.19 8.52
CA LEU A 546 17.12 -24.34 9.05
C LEU A 546 17.16 -24.53 10.58
N GLY A 547 15.99 -24.56 11.24
CA GLY A 547 15.84 -24.80 12.68
C GLY A 547 15.71 -23.54 13.53
N GLY A 548 15.57 -22.36 12.91
CA GLY A 548 15.31 -21.10 13.59
C GLY A 548 13.82 -20.89 13.92
N SER A 549 13.52 -19.79 14.62
CA SER A 549 12.15 -19.43 15.02
C SER A 549 11.32 -18.81 13.90
N GLY A 550 11.94 -18.32 12.84
CA GLY A 550 11.33 -17.50 11.81
C GLY A 550 10.97 -16.08 12.29
N ASN A 551 11.52 -15.63 13.39
CA ASN A 551 11.23 -14.28 13.89
C ASN A 551 12.17 -13.24 13.27
N ILE A 552 11.67 -12.53 12.26
CA ILE A 552 12.36 -11.43 11.56
C ILE A 552 11.87 -10.06 12.02
N GLU A 553 11.04 -10.00 13.06
CA GLU A 553 10.48 -8.75 13.56
C GLU A 553 11.52 -7.99 14.38
N GLU A 554 11.63 -6.70 14.11
CA GLU A 554 12.51 -5.78 14.82
C GLU A 554 11.70 -4.64 15.44
N GLU A 555 12.24 -4.08 16.51
CA GLU A 555 11.78 -2.84 17.10
C GLU A 555 12.98 -1.88 17.12
N LEU A 556 13.05 -1.03 16.09
CA LEU A 556 14.16 -0.07 15.92
C LEU A 556 13.90 1.26 16.65
N VAL A 557 12.65 1.51 17.00
CA VAL A 557 12.19 2.62 17.85
C VAL A 557 11.17 2.08 18.84
N PRO A 558 11.24 2.44 20.12
CA PRO A 558 10.28 2.00 21.14
C PRO A 558 8.82 2.26 20.72
N LYS A 559 7.96 1.28 20.95
CA LYS A 559 6.51 1.39 20.70
C LYS A 559 5.86 2.20 21.82
N GLU A 560 6.08 3.50 21.82
CA GLU A 560 5.38 4.39 22.72
C GLU A 560 3.88 4.41 22.44
N LYS A 561 3.09 4.45 23.50
CA LYS A 561 1.66 4.67 23.38
C LYS A 561 1.45 6.10 22.85
N PRO A 562 0.84 6.28 21.67
CA PRO A 562 0.67 7.61 21.12
C PRO A 562 -0.25 8.45 22.01
N ASP A 563 0.04 9.75 22.10
CA ASP A 563 -0.83 10.69 22.77
C ASP A 563 -2.23 10.66 22.10
N PRO A 564 -3.30 10.40 22.85
CA PRO A 564 -4.64 10.41 22.30
C PRO A 564 -5.15 11.81 21.96
N TRP A 565 -4.48 12.86 22.41
CA TRP A 565 -4.86 14.24 22.17
C TRP A 565 -4.55 14.69 20.76
N LEU A 566 -5.56 15.13 20.04
CA LEU A 566 -5.42 15.61 18.66
C LEU A 566 -5.49 17.14 18.55
N GLY A 567 -6.11 17.78 19.53
CA GLY A 567 -6.38 19.22 19.47
C GLY A 567 -7.39 19.61 18.40
N ARG A 568 -7.69 20.90 18.30
CA ARG A 568 -8.59 21.49 17.32
C ARG A 568 -7.79 22.26 16.28
N ASP A 569 -8.03 21.99 15.01
CA ASP A 569 -7.51 22.77 13.90
C ASP A 569 -8.67 23.26 13.04
N GLU A 570 -8.70 24.56 12.77
CA GLU A 570 -9.74 25.14 11.90
C GLU A 570 -9.53 24.71 10.46
N GLY A 571 -10.65 24.41 9.78
CA GLY A 571 -10.61 23.99 8.38
C GLY A 571 -9.93 22.67 8.10
N PHE A 572 -9.61 21.84 9.12
CA PHE A 572 -8.89 20.58 8.97
C PHE A 572 -9.47 19.66 7.88
N ALA A 573 -10.78 19.60 7.76
CA ALA A 573 -11.46 18.78 6.74
C ALA A 573 -11.12 19.21 5.31
N TYR A 574 -10.80 20.48 5.11
CA TYR A 574 -10.56 21.11 3.81
C TYR A 574 -9.09 21.25 3.44
N TRP A 575 -8.18 20.86 4.33
CA TRP A 575 -6.73 20.91 4.04
C TRP A 575 -6.40 20.03 2.84
N LYS A 576 -5.88 20.66 1.78
CA LYS A 576 -5.51 19.98 0.53
C LYS A 576 -4.21 19.21 0.66
N ARG A 577 -4.07 18.19 -0.17
CA ARG A 577 -2.85 17.41 -0.31
C ARG A 577 -1.72 18.30 -0.80
N VAL A 578 -0.54 18.11 -0.24
CA VAL A 578 0.68 18.79 -0.72
C VAL A 578 1.12 18.14 -2.03
N ALA A 579 1.21 18.95 -3.07
CA ALA A 579 1.73 18.49 -4.35
C ALA A 579 3.24 18.21 -4.26
N MET A 580 3.68 17.10 -4.86
CA MET A 580 5.10 16.78 -4.98
C MET A 580 5.80 17.78 -5.91
N PRO A 581 6.79 18.54 -5.43
CA PRO A 581 7.58 19.39 -6.30
C PRO A 581 8.32 18.59 -7.36
N SER A 582 8.37 19.09 -8.58
CA SER A 582 9.02 18.41 -9.70
C SER A 582 9.69 19.39 -10.65
N LEU A 583 10.71 18.91 -11.38
CA LEU A 583 11.40 19.70 -12.39
C LEU A 583 10.44 20.17 -13.50
N PRO A 584 10.64 21.35 -14.08
CA PRO A 584 9.90 21.80 -15.26
C PRO A 584 10.05 20.82 -16.45
N PRO A 585 9.00 20.61 -17.28
CA PRO A 585 9.04 19.63 -18.38
C PRO A 585 10.25 19.76 -19.32
N LYS A 586 10.65 20.98 -19.65
CA LYS A 586 11.82 21.24 -20.54
C LYS A 586 13.15 20.77 -19.94
N GLU A 587 13.29 20.87 -18.61
CA GLU A 587 14.50 20.43 -17.92
C GLU A 587 14.53 18.90 -17.77
N ARG A 588 13.37 18.27 -17.60
CA ARG A 588 13.24 16.82 -17.43
C ARG A 588 13.72 16.03 -18.64
N ILE A 589 13.34 16.47 -19.86
CA ILE A 589 13.64 15.74 -21.10
C ILE A 589 15.09 15.89 -21.55
N SER A 590 15.85 16.83 -20.98
CA SER A 590 17.24 17.06 -21.35
C SER A 590 18.24 16.21 -20.56
N SER A 591 17.80 15.48 -19.53
CA SER A 591 18.71 14.72 -18.66
C SER A 591 18.01 13.54 -17.97
N PHE A 592 18.79 12.70 -17.32
CA PHE A 592 18.29 11.63 -16.44
C PHE A 592 18.29 12.03 -14.95
N CYS A 593 18.36 13.34 -14.63
CA CYS A 593 18.23 13.83 -13.27
C CYS A 593 16.87 13.49 -12.68
N GLU A 594 16.81 13.31 -11.36
CA GLU A 594 15.59 12.98 -10.64
C GLU A 594 14.50 14.03 -10.90
N VAL A 595 13.34 13.60 -11.35
CA VAL A 595 12.21 14.48 -11.72
C VAL A 595 11.46 15.00 -10.51
N GLU A 596 11.10 14.13 -9.57
CA GLU A 596 10.47 14.53 -8.31
C GLU A 596 11.54 15.09 -7.36
N LEU A 597 11.30 16.25 -6.74
CA LEU A 597 12.30 16.92 -5.89
C LEU A 597 12.16 16.59 -4.40
N GLY A 598 11.07 15.93 -4.00
CA GLY A 598 10.77 15.65 -2.60
C GLY A 598 10.08 16.82 -1.88
N LEU A 599 9.57 16.56 -0.69
CA LEU A 599 8.96 17.58 0.17
C LEU A 599 10.03 18.22 1.07
N ASN A 600 9.93 19.53 1.31
CA ASN A 600 10.69 20.16 2.36
C ASN A 600 10.07 19.87 3.76
N ARG A 601 10.75 20.30 4.82
CA ARG A 601 10.32 20.01 6.22
C ARG A 601 8.91 20.54 6.54
N GLU A 602 8.60 21.74 6.12
CA GLU A 602 7.29 22.37 6.37
C GLU A 602 6.19 21.66 5.61
N GLN A 603 6.41 21.35 4.34
CA GLN A 603 5.49 20.61 3.48
C GLN A 603 5.22 19.21 4.05
N ALA A 604 6.28 18.50 4.47
CA ALA A 604 6.16 17.16 5.02
C ALA A 604 5.41 17.17 6.37
N ALA A 605 5.70 18.12 7.25
CA ALA A 605 5.02 18.27 8.52
C ALA A 605 3.53 18.57 8.32
N PHE A 606 3.19 19.53 7.44
CA PHE A 606 1.81 19.87 7.12
C PHE A 606 1.05 18.67 6.52
N GLU A 607 1.65 17.98 5.54
CA GLU A 607 1.04 16.80 4.90
C GLU A 607 0.80 15.68 5.93
N ALA A 608 1.75 15.45 6.83
CA ALA A 608 1.62 14.46 7.88
C ALA A 608 0.53 14.81 8.90
N GLN A 609 0.32 16.10 9.21
CA GLN A 609 -0.74 16.58 10.10
C GLN A 609 -2.15 16.38 9.51
N ARG A 610 -2.30 16.22 8.20
CA ARG A 610 -3.58 15.88 7.56
C ARG A 610 -4.09 14.49 7.93
N CYS A 611 -3.23 13.62 8.50
CA CYS A 611 -3.59 12.25 8.84
C CYS A 611 -4.70 12.19 9.89
N LEU A 612 -5.75 11.37 9.66
CA LEU A 612 -6.87 11.19 10.59
C LEU A 612 -6.48 10.44 11.88
N GLN A 613 -5.26 9.90 11.98
CA GLN A 613 -4.77 9.12 13.12
C GLN A 613 -5.70 7.94 13.49
N CYS A 614 -6.18 7.22 12.49
CA CYS A 614 -7.21 6.17 12.61
C CYS A 614 -6.89 5.12 13.69
N HIS A 615 -5.60 4.78 13.86
CA HIS A 615 -5.12 3.80 14.85
C HIS A 615 -5.45 4.17 16.30
N LEU A 616 -5.63 5.46 16.61
CA LEU A 616 -6.00 5.92 17.95
C LEU A 616 -7.39 5.41 18.38
N ARG A 617 -8.24 5.04 17.42
CA ARG A 617 -9.54 4.42 17.70
C ARG A 617 -9.38 3.03 18.33
N LEU A 618 -8.33 2.28 17.97
CA LEU A 618 -8.03 0.95 18.51
C LEU A 618 -7.61 0.98 19.99
N GLN A 619 -7.23 2.14 20.52
CA GLN A 619 -6.84 2.32 21.92
C GLN A 619 -8.04 2.50 22.86
N ILE A 620 -9.23 2.69 22.31
CA ILE A 620 -10.47 2.82 23.10
C ILE A 620 -10.97 1.42 23.43
N THR A 621 -10.84 1.04 24.70
CA THR A 621 -11.33 -0.26 25.20
C THR A 621 -12.83 -0.19 25.41
N PRO A 622 -13.63 -1.13 24.88
CA PRO A 622 -15.04 -1.27 25.22
C PRO A 622 -15.24 -1.50 26.72
N LEU A 623 -16.32 -0.97 27.25
CA LEU A 623 -16.69 -1.22 28.65
C LEU A 623 -17.10 -2.70 28.78
N THR A 624 -16.45 -3.42 29.69
CA THR A 624 -16.87 -4.78 30.05
C THR A 624 -17.73 -4.69 31.30
N LEU A 625 -18.97 -5.18 31.20
CA LEU A 625 -19.82 -5.32 32.37
C LEU A 625 -19.25 -6.43 33.25
N PRO A 626 -19.39 -6.33 34.62
CA PRO A 626 -19.04 -7.44 35.50
C PRO A 626 -19.80 -8.70 35.07
N VAL A 627 -19.12 -9.83 35.07
CA VAL A 627 -19.80 -11.13 34.85
C VAL A 627 -20.80 -11.29 35.99
N GLY A 628 -22.08 -11.29 35.66
CA GLY A 628 -23.14 -11.45 36.67
C GLY A 628 -22.96 -12.77 37.39
N SER A 629 -22.80 -12.73 38.70
CA SER A 629 -23.18 -13.89 39.53
C SER A 629 -24.65 -14.15 39.23
N SER A 630 -24.95 -15.29 38.64
CA SER A 630 -26.33 -15.77 38.47
C SER A 630 -27.09 -15.54 39.77
N PRO A 631 -28.31 -14.98 39.77
CA PRO A 631 -29.11 -14.94 40.95
C PRO A 631 -29.36 -16.40 41.37
N GLY A 632 -28.76 -16.81 42.52
CA GLY A 632 -29.07 -18.07 43.15
C GLY A 632 -30.47 -18.04 43.76
#